data_1bb6402f70413cb90eb9e13b938e1e18
#
_entry.id   1bb6402f70413cb90eb9e13b938e1e18
#
_cell.length_a   1.000
_cell.length_b   1.000
_cell.length_c   1.000
_cell.angle_alpha   90.00
_cell.angle_beta   90.00
_cell.angle_gamma   90.00
#
_symmetry.space_group_name_H-M   'P 1'
#
loop_
_entity.id
_entity.type
_entity.pdbx_description
1 polymer ?
#
loop_
_entity_poly.entity_id
_entity_poly.type
_entity_poly.pdbx_seq_one_letter_code
_entity_poly.pdbx_strand_id
1 'polypeptide(L)'
;RSVVDKQVVNVVSRGFGVIALRDEVDTAVFLVHQNDPVPVSVEERFYTVADDQDTIKVRVFEQGGAEESPRPEDNTILVEGEITDLPPGYPRGTEITMRMSMGGDGILTVTAHHVARLEPLKLVVETGQAMNAAEVAAERDAVNLLKRNL
;
A
#
# COMPACT_ATOMS: atom_id res chain seq x y z
N ARG A 1 -32.36 26.39 4.86
CA ARG A 1 -31.22 26.78 4.13
C ARG A 1 -30.34 25.59 3.79
N SER A 2 -29.85 25.57 2.68
CA SER A 2 -29.05 24.48 2.22
C SER A 2 -27.65 24.97 1.95
N VAL A 3 -26.69 24.29 2.53
CA VAL A 3 -25.31 24.68 2.40
C VAL A 3 -24.52 23.43 2.06
N VAL A 4 -23.67 23.53 1.07
CA VAL A 4 -22.72 22.49 0.78
C VAL A 4 -21.44 22.85 1.52
N ASP A 5 -21.16 22.06 2.52
CA ASP A 5 -19.92 22.25 3.27
C ASP A 5 -18.78 21.68 2.45
N LYS A 6 -17.69 22.39 2.43
CA LYS A 6 -16.49 21.93 1.75
C LYS A 6 -15.47 21.56 2.79
N GLN A 7 -14.90 20.39 2.63
CA GLN A 7 -13.82 19.92 3.48
C GLN A 7 -12.56 19.84 2.67
N VAL A 8 -11.44 20.17 3.28
CA VAL A 8 -10.14 20.02 2.66
C VAL A 8 -9.53 18.75 3.21
N VAL A 9 -9.28 17.80 2.34
CA VAL A 9 -8.75 16.49 2.70
C VAL A 9 -7.41 16.33 2.04
N ASN A 10 -6.44 15.81 2.78
CA ASN A 10 -5.17 15.46 2.17
C ASN A 10 -5.32 14.13 1.46
N VAL A 11 -4.75 14.05 0.28
CA VAL A 11 -4.78 12.84 -0.53
C VAL A 11 -3.38 12.49 -0.98
N VAL A 12 -3.21 11.22 -1.33
CA VAL A 12 -1.94 10.71 -1.83
C VAL A 12 -1.68 11.28 -3.22
N SER A 13 -0.52 11.88 -3.43
CA SER A 13 -0.20 12.45 -4.75
C SER A 13 0.32 11.39 -5.71
N ARG A 14 0.98 10.35 -5.21
CA ARG A 14 1.46 9.22 -6.01
C ARG A 14 1.14 7.94 -5.27
N GLY A 15 0.75 6.91 -6.00
CA GLY A 15 0.43 5.64 -5.40
C GLY A 15 1.66 4.86 -4.96
N PHE A 16 1.44 3.84 -4.14
CA PHE A 16 2.48 2.98 -3.60
C PHE A 16 2.03 1.54 -3.64
N GLY A 17 2.97 0.65 -3.74
CA GLY A 17 2.64 -0.77 -3.74
C GLY A 17 3.86 -1.63 -3.56
N VAL A 18 3.72 -2.90 -3.91
CA VAL A 18 4.79 -3.89 -3.81
C VAL A 18 4.95 -4.60 -5.14
N ILE A 19 6.17 -5.04 -5.41
CA ILE A 19 6.44 -5.83 -6.61
C ILE A 19 6.12 -7.29 -6.29
N ALA A 20 5.28 -7.89 -7.09
CA ALA A 20 4.88 -9.28 -6.90
C ALA A 20 4.92 -10.01 -8.23
N LEU A 21 5.08 -11.32 -8.15
CA LEU A 21 5.08 -12.15 -9.35
C LEU A 21 3.62 -12.43 -9.72
N ARG A 22 3.24 -12.05 -10.92
CA ARG A 22 1.92 -12.32 -11.47
C ARG A 22 2.10 -12.96 -12.83
N ASP A 23 1.55 -14.17 -13.03
CA ASP A 23 1.71 -14.92 -14.28
C ASP A 23 3.19 -15.00 -14.65
N GLU A 24 4.03 -15.25 -13.64
CA GLU A 24 5.48 -15.41 -13.78
C GLU A 24 6.20 -14.16 -14.26
N VAL A 25 5.57 -13.01 -14.10
CA VAL A 25 6.17 -11.72 -14.47
C VAL A 25 6.13 -10.79 -13.26
N ASP A 26 7.26 -10.14 -12.98
CA ASP A 26 7.30 -9.13 -11.93
C ASP A 26 6.35 -8.01 -12.27
N THR A 27 5.46 -7.71 -11.35
CA THR A 27 4.37 -6.76 -11.59
C THR A 27 4.30 -5.79 -10.41
N ALA A 28 4.12 -4.52 -10.72
CA ALA A 28 3.91 -3.51 -9.71
C ALA A 28 2.44 -3.52 -9.31
N VAL A 29 2.16 -3.95 -8.08
CA VAL A 29 0.81 -4.08 -7.55
C VAL A 29 0.56 -2.91 -6.61
N PHE A 30 -0.31 -2.00 -7.00
CA PHE A 30 -0.63 -0.82 -6.20
C PHE A 30 -1.60 -1.20 -5.09
N LEU A 31 -1.29 -0.80 -3.87
CA LEU A 31 -2.18 -0.96 -2.73
C LEU A 31 -2.76 0.39 -2.30
N VAL A 32 -1.94 1.42 -2.31
CA VAL A 32 -2.38 2.78 -2.04
C VAL A 32 -2.34 3.50 -3.37
N HIS A 33 -3.46 4.08 -3.75
CA HIS A 33 -3.63 4.66 -5.07
C HIS A 33 -3.56 6.17 -5.03
N GLN A 34 -3.19 6.75 -6.17
CA GLN A 34 -3.21 8.19 -6.33
C GLN A 34 -4.60 8.71 -6.01
N ASN A 35 -4.66 9.79 -5.25
CA ASN A 35 -5.88 10.45 -4.80
C ASN A 35 -6.62 9.75 -3.67
N ASP A 36 -6.07 8.68 -3.11
CA ASP A 36 -6.67 8.09 -1.92
C ASP A 36 -6.58 9.09 -0.77
N PRO A 37 -7.65 9.29 -0.01
CA PRO A 37 -7.58 10.15 1.18
C PRO A 37 -6.71 9.49 2.24
N VAL A 38 -5.98 10.28 3.01
CA VAL A 38 -5.16 9.79 4.11
C VAL A 38 -5.78 10.19 5.43
N PRO A 39 -5.62 9.38 6.48
CA PRO A 39 -4.86 8.12 6.51
C PRO A 39 -5.57 7.01 5.78
N VAL A 40 -4.79 6.10 5.21
CA VAL A 40 -5.33 4.95 4.48
C VAL A 40 -4.57 3.70 4.90
N SER A 41 -5.27 2.58 4.98
CA SER A 41 -4.67 1.30 5.29
C SER A 41 -5.32 0.23 4.43
N VAL A 42 -4.51 -0.56 3.74
CA VAL A 42 -4.98 -1.58 2.82
C VAL A 42 -4.30 -2.89 3.16
N GLU A 43 -5.06 -3.96 3.21
CA GLU A 43 -4.52 -5.28 3.44
C GLU A 43 -4.77 -6.13 2.21
N GLU A 44 -3.75 -6.87 1.79
CA GLU A 44 -3.83 -7.68 0.59
C GLU A 44 -3.12 -9.00 0.84
N ARG A 45 -3.57 -10.06 0.16
CA ARG A 45 -2.96 -11.36 0.29
C ARG A 45 -2.09 -11.65 -0.90
N PHE A 46 -0.88 -12.13 -0.62
CA PHE A 46 0.06 -12.57 -1.63
C PHE A 46 0.44 -14.01 -1.31
N TYR A 47 1.11 -14.68 -2.23
CA TYR A 47 1.35 -16.11 -2.08
C TYR A 47 2.78 -16.44 -2.47
N THR A 48 3.36 -17.43 -1.80
CA THR A 48 4.69 -17.90 -2.15
C THR A 48 4.66 -18.51 -3.54
N VAL A 49 5.82 -18.47 -4.21
CA VAL A 49 5.91 -18.89 -5.60
C VAL A 49 6.63 -20.22 -5.77
N ALA A 50 7.11 -20.81 -4.69
CA ALA A 50 7.83 -22.08 -4.75
C ALA A 50 7.55 -22.89 -3.49
N ASP A 51 7.65 -24.21 -3.62
CA ASP A 51 7.61 -25.10 -2.46
C ASP A 51 8.84 -24.84 -1.61
N ASP A 52 8.68 -24.90 -0.28
CA ASP A 52 9.79 -24.77 0.66
C ASP A 52 10.57 -23.47 0.44
N GLN A 53 9.88 -22.42 0.06
CA GLN A 53 10.50 -21.12 -0.15
C GLN A 53 11.02 -20.60 1.20
N ASP A 54 12.33 -20.33 1.27
CA ASP A 54 12.95 -19.97 2.55
C ASP A 54 13.11 -18.47 2.71
N THR A 55 12.91 -17.69 1.67
CA THR A 55 13.06 -16.23 1.70
C THR A 55 11.96 -15.58 0.90
N ILE A 56 11.41 -14.51 1.45
CA ILE A 56 10.43 -13.69 0.76
C ILE A 56 10.98 -12.28 0.70
N LYS A 57 11.16 -11.77 -0.52
CA LYS A 57 11.64 -10.41 -0.71
C LYS A 57 10.45 -9.49 -0.89
N VAL A 58 10.43 -8.40 -0.13
CA VAL A 58 9.38 -7.40 -0.21
C VAL A 58 10.02 -6.13 -0.77
N ARG A 59 9.57 -5.72 -1.94
CA ARG A 59 10.06 -4.51 -2.60
C ARG A 59 8.92 -3.52 -2.66
N VAL A 60 9.09 -2.39 -2.02
CA VAL A 60 8.08 -1.35 -1.94
C VAL A 60 8.42 -0.25 -2.94
N PHE A 61 7.44 0.17 -3.72
CA PHE A 61 7.67 1.15 -4.76
C PHE A 61 6.71 2.34 -4.66
N GLU A 62 7.11 3.43 -5.28
CA GLU A 62 6.30 4.62 -5.48
C GLU A 62 6.00 4.75 -6.97
N GLN A 63 4.80 5.20 -7.30
CA GLN A 63 4.39 5.47 -8.66
C GLN A 63 5.38 6.42 -9.34
N GLY A 64 5.87 6.06 -10.51
CA GLY A 64 6.90 6.82 -11.19
C GLY A 64 6.36 7.82 -12.20
N GLY A 65 5.25 7.52 -12.83
CA GLY A 65 4.68 8.39 -13.86
C GLY A 65 3.42 9.08 -13.42
N ALA A 66 2.77 9.73 -14.36
CA ALA A 66 1.52 10.44 -14.09
C ALA A 66 0.37 9.47 -13.82
N GLU A 67 0.48 8.25 -14.32
CA GLU A 67 -0.53 7.22 -14.14
C GLU A 67 0.10 6.00 -13.54
N GLU A 68 -0.74 5.17 -12.93
CA GLU A 68 -0.28 3.92 -12.35
C GLU A 68 0.07 2.94 -13.46
N SER A 69 1.26 2.34 -13.36
CA SER A 69 1.73 1.37 -14.34
C SER A 69 2.08 0.08 -13.65
N PRO A 70 1.67 -1.08 -14.19
CA PRO A 70 2.04 -2.36 -13.61
C PRO A 70 3.48 -2.78 -13.90
N ARG A 71 4.21 -2.00 -14.67
CA ARG A 71 5.59 -2.32 -15.03
C ARG A 71 6.53 -1.81 -13.96
N PRO A 72 7.33 -2.69 -13.34
CA PRO A 72 8.23 -2.24 -12.28
C PRO A 72 9.18 -1.12 -12.71
N GLU A 73 9.65 -1.17 -13.96
CA GLU A 73 10.61 -0.20 -14.45
C GLU A 73 10.01 1.20 -14.60
N ASP A 74 8.68 1.31 -14.59
CA ASP A 74 8.01 2.61 -14.65
C ASP A 74 7.84 3.24 -13.28
N ASN A 75 8.31 2.56 -12.23
CA ASN A 75 8.11 2.97 -10.85
C ASN A 75 9.45 3.04 -10.12
N THR A 76 9.44 3.63 -8.94
CA THR A 76 10.66 3.84 -8.16
C THR A 76 10.65 2.94 -6.93
N ILE A 77 11.66 2.09 -6.78
CA ILE A 77 11.78 1.26 -5.58
C ILE A 77 12.25 2.14 -4.43
N LEU A 78 11.51 2.14 -3.34
CA LEU A 78 11.84 2.95 -2.18
C LEU A 78 12.63 2.18 -1.14
N VAL A 79 12.24 0.93 -0.89
CA VAL A 79 12.87 0.13 0.15
C VAL A 79 12.64 -1.34 -0.17
N GLU A 80 13.58 -2.17 0.27
CA GLU A 80 13.47 -3.62 0.18
C GLU A 80 13.70 -4.23 1.54
N GLY A 81 12.99 -5.31 1.83
CA GLY A 81 13.21 -6.10 3.01
C GLY A 81 13.02 -7.56 2.69
N GLU A 82 13.44 -8.42 3.60
CA GLU A 82 13.34 -9.86 3.40
C GLU A 82 12.84 -10.55 4.65
N ILE A 83 11.99 -11.53 4.46
CA ILE A 83 11.68 -12.51 5.49
C ILE A 83 12.56 -13.70 5.15
N THR A 84 13.47 -14.07 6.06
CA THR A 84 14.45 -15.11 5.80
C THR A 84 14.24 -16.28 6.76
N ASP A 85 14.91 -17.39 6.46
CA ASP A 85 14.96 -18.56 7.33
C ASP A 85 13.57 -19.13 7.60
N LEU A 86 12.72 -19.12 6.59
CA LEU A 86 11.45 -19.79 6.69
C LEU A 86 11.68 -21.30 6.70
N PRO A 87 11.02 -22.04 7.59
CA PRO A 87 11.23 -23.48 7.64
C PRO A 87 10.64 -24.15 6.40
N PRO A 88 11.15 -25.34 6.04
CA PRO A 88 10.57 -26.11 4.96
C PRO A 88 9.21 -26.68 5.38
N GLY A 89 8.47 -27.16 4.42
CA GLY A 89 7.17 -27.77 4.67
C GLY A 89 5.99 -26.93 4.24
N TYR A 90 6.23 -25.71 3.83
CA TYR A 90 5.16 -24.84 3.34
C TYR A 90 5.13 -24.90 1.82
N PRO A 91 4.00 -25.28 1.23
CA PRO A 91 3.95 -25.44 -0.23
C PRO A 91 3.88 -24.11 -0.94
N ARG A 92 4.16 -24.16 -2.24
CA ARG A 92 3.86 -23.06 -3.14
C ARG A 92 2.42 -22.63 -2.92
N GLY A 93 2.19 -21.32 -2.90
CA GLY A 93 0.86 -20.77 -2.68
C GLY A 93 0.53 -20.55 -1.21
N THR A 94 1.52 -20.64 -0.32
CA THR A 94 1.30 -20.30 1.07
C THR A 94 1.07 -18.79 1.19
N GLU A 95 0.05 -18.42 1.95
CA GLU A 95 -0.41 -17.04 2.04
C GLU A 95 0.57 -16.16 2.80
N ILE A 96 0.75 -14.95 2.28
CA ILE A 96 1.49 -13.88 2.92
C ILE A 96 0.53 -12.71 3.00
N THR A 97 0.27 -12.22 4.20
CA THR A 97 -0.61 -11.07 4.39
C THR A 97 0.23 -9.81 4.41
N MET A 98 -0.07 -8.86 3.54
CA MET A 98 0.61 -7.58 3.52
C MET A 98 -0.36 -6.47 3.85
N ARG A 99 0.10 -5.54 4.69
CA ARG A 99 -0.68 -4.34 5.01
C ARG A 99 0.18 -3.14 4.69
N MET A 100 -0.41 -2.19 3.98
CA MET A 100 0.25 -0.94 3.65
C MET A 100 -0.58 0.20 4.19
N SER A 101 0.05 1.09 4.95
CA SER A 101 -0.64 2.22 5.57
C SER A 101 0.12 3.50 5.29
N MET A 102 -0.62 4.56 4.97
CA MET A 102 -0.05 5.87 4.76
C MET A 102 -0.74 6.85 5.69
N GLY A 103 0.04 7.52 6.52
CA GLY A 103 -0.48 8.57 7.39
C GLY A 103 -0.47 9.91 6.70
N GLY A 104 -1.17 10.87 7.30
CA GLY A 104 -1.19 12.24 6.80
C GLY A 104 0.15 12.93 6.88
N ASP A 105 1.09 12.34 7.62
CA ASP A 105 2.45 12.86 7.75
C ASP A 105 3.39 12.36 6.63
N GLY A 106 2.89 11.57 5.70
CA GLY A 106 3.69 11.05 4.62
C GLY A 106 4.51 9.83 4.97
N ILE A 107 4.25 9.22 6.12
CA ILE A 107 4.98 8.01 6.54
C ILE A 107 4.23 6.80 6.06
N LEU A 108 4.93 5.97 5.30
CA LEU A 108 4.40 4.73 4.75
C LEU A 108 4.91 3.57 5.58
N THR A 109 4.00 2.72 6.04
CA THR A 109 4.35 1.52 6.81
C THR A 109 3.86 0.31 6.05
N VAL A 110 4.73 -0.68 5.88
CA VAL A 110 4.40 -1.93 5.21
C VAL A 110 4.74 -3.07 6.13
N THR A 111 3.78 -3.96 6.37
CA THR A 111 4.04 -5.18 7.13
C THR A 111 3.74 -6.38 6.24
N ALA A 112 4.55 -7.42 6.39
CA ALA A 112 4.37 -8.67 5.66
C ALA A 112 4.47 -9.82 6.65
N HIS A 113 3.47 -10.68 6.66
CA HIS A 113 3.37 -11.75 7.65
C HIS A 113 3.22 -13.10 6.97
N HIS A 114 4.11 -14.02 7.33
CA HIS A 114 4.04 -15.42 6.91
C HIS A 114 3.65 -16.26 8.12
N VAL A 115 2.84 -17.28 7.90
CA VAL A 115 2.28 -18.11 8.99
C VAL A 115 3.36 -18.74 9.86
N ALA A 116 4.55 -18.98 9.33
CA ALA A 116 5.64 -19.59 10.07
C ALA A 116 6.36 -18.62 11.01
N ARG A 117 6.04 -17.34 10.97
CA ARG A 117 6.74 -16.33 11.78
C ARG A 117 5.78 -15.71 12.75
N LEU A 118 6.25 -15.55 14.01
CA LEU A 118 5.43 -14.90 15.02
C LEU A 118 5.30 -13.40 14.75
N GLU A 119 6.35 -12.78 14.24
CA GLU A 119 6.35 -11.35 14.02
C GLU A 119 6.45 -11.04 12.54
N PRO A 120 5.72 -10.03 12.08
CA PRO A 120 5.80 -9.65 10.68
C PRO A 120 7.09 -8.90 10.39
N LEU A 121 7.49 -8.89 9.13
CA LEU A 121 8.48 -7.94 8.64
C LEU A 121 7.80 -6.57 8.62
N LYS A 122 8.48 -5.55 9.11
CA LYS A 122 7.93 -4.21 9.12
C LYS A 122 8.93 -3.26 8.47
N LEU A 123 8.45 -2.52 7.47
CA LEU A 123 9.24 -1.53 6.77
C LEU A 123 8.56 -0.17 6.93
N VAL A 124 9.34 0.86 7.24
CA VAL A 124 8.81 2.21 7.43
C VAL A 124 9.60 3.15 6.53
N VAL A 125 8.89 3.94 5.76
CA VAL A 125 9.50 4.87 4.81
C VAL A 125 8.92 6.25 5.02
N GLU A 126 9.79 7.24 5.21
CA GLU A 126 9.37 8.63 5.09
C GLU A 126 9.41 8.97 3.62
N THR A 127 8.26 9.14 3.03
CA THR A 127 8.22 9.26 1.58
C THR A 127 8.71 10.61 1.09
N GLY A 128 8.73 11.61 1.97
CA GLY A 128 9.07 12.97 1.55
C GLY A 128 8.03 13.55 0.63
N GLN A 129 6.94 12.84 0.45
CA GLN A 129 5.91 13.26 -0.47
C GLN A 129 5.00 14.29 0.19
N ALA A 130 4.82 15.41 -0.47
CA ALA A 130 3.85 16.37 -0.02
C ALA A 130 2.48 15.84 -0.36
N MET A 131 1.58 15.86 0.60
CA MET A 131 0.21 15.43 0.35
C MET A 131 -0.53 16.53 -0.40
N ASN A 132 -1.28 16.13 -1.41
CA ASN A 132 -2.15 17.05 -2.11
C ASN A 132 -3.38 17.32 -1.25
N ALA A 133 -3.85 18.57 -1.26
CA ALA A 133 -5.09 18.89 -0.59
C ALA A 133 -6.21 18.88 -1.64
N ALA A 134 -7.29 18.20 -1.34
CA ALA A 134 -8.45 18.12 -2.22
C ALA A 134 -9.66 18.64 -1.48
N GLU A 135 -10.48 19.42 -2.17
CA GLU A 135 -11.68 19.97 -1.60
C GLU A 135 -12.85 19.05 -1.90
N VAL A 136 -13.56 18.65 -0.86
CA VAL A 136 -14.66 17.70 -0.99
C VAL A 136 -15.93 18.37 -0.53
N ALA A 137 -16.99 18.30 -1.31
CA ALA A 137 -18.30 18.76 -0.90
C ALA A 137 -18.93 17.69 -0.02
N ALA A 138 -19.26 18.03 1.20
CA ALA A 138 -19.87 17.11 2.13
C ALA A 138 -21.38 17.22 2.03
N GLU A 139 -22.05 16.07 2.00
CA GLU A 139 -23.47 16.02 1.99
C GLU A 139 -23.93 15.55 3.24
N ARG A 140 -24.83 16.17 3.78
CA ARG A 140 -25.22 15.80 4.90
C ARG A 140 -26.18 14.99 4.92
N ASP A 141 -26.36 14.55 4.42
CA ASP A 141 -27.06 13.67 4.42
C ASP A 141 -26.48 12.71 4.09
N ALA A 142 -26.06 12.51 3.91
CA ALA A 142 -25.49 11.67 3.66
C ALA A 142 -24.31 11.56 3.63
N VAL A 143 -24.21 11.63 3.73
CA VAL A 143 -23.12 11.54 3.58
C VAL A 143 -22.17 11.84 3.95
N ASN A 144 -22.13 11.89 4.37
CA ASN A 144 -21.10 12.20 4.44
C ASN A 144 -20.12 11.93 4.89
N LEU A 145 -19.98 11.44 4.85
CA LEU A 145 -18.93 11.20 4.91
C LEU A 145 -18.19 11.79 5.62
N LEU A 146 -18.02 12.18 5.85
CA LEU A 146 -17.34 12.83 6.58
C LEU A 146 -17.88 13.88 7.05
N LYS A 147 -18.46 14.41 7.42
CA LYS A 147 -18.91 15.39 7.65
C LYS A 147 -18.73 16.22 8.26
N ARG A 148 -18.89 16.74 8.39
CA ARG A 148 -18.62 17.67 8.48
C ARG A 148 -18.40 18.30 9.23
N ASN A 149 -18.21 18.61 9.32
CA ASN A 149 -17.83 19.15 9.86
C ASN A 149 -17.76 19.80 10.14
N LEU A 150 -18.15 19.85 9.76
CA LEU A 150 -17.89 20.59 10.05
C LEU A 150 -18.01 20.89 10.75
#